data_05d470e1c2d29496bd5bc47d14b2ab39
#
_entry.id   05d470e1c2d29496bd5bc47d14b2ab39
#
_cell.length_a   1.000
_cell.length_b   1.000
_cell.length_c   1.000
_cell.angle_alpha   90.00
_cell.angle_beta   90.00
_cell.angle_gamma   90.00
#
_symmetry.space_group_name_H-M   'P 1'
#
loop_
_entity.id
_entity.type
_entity.pdbx_description
1 polymer ?
#
loop_
_entity_poly.entity_id
_entity_poly.type
_entity_poly.pdbx_seq_one_letter_code
_entity_poly.pdbx_strand_id
1 'polypeptide(L)' 'MKRLKKLREQRHISQLKLAMDLGLNQNAVSRYENGVREADYATLILFADYFGVSIDYLLERTDSPAMNQ' A
#
# COMPACT_ATOMS: atom_id res chain seq x y z
N MET A 1 5.62 -4.60 -3.25
CA MET A 1 5.48 -4.21 -1.80
C MET A 1 4.72 -5.30 -1.06
N LYS A 2 5.45 -6.21 -0.46
CA LYS A 2 4.84 -7.31 0.32
C LYS A 2 3.99 -6.79 1.49
N ARG A 3 4.44 -5.72 2.13
CA ARG A 3 3.74 -5.16 3.28
C ARG A 3 2.40 -4.54 2.90
N LEU A 4 2.29 -4.01 1.70
CA LEU A 4 1.02 -3.52 1.16
C LEU A 4 -0.02 -4.64 1.12
N LYS A 5 0.36 -5.80 0.61
CA LYS A 5 -0.51 -6.97 0.57
C LYS A 5 -0.92 -7.41 1.98
N LYS A 6 0.03 -7.46 2.91
CA LYS A 6 -0.25 -7.82 4.30
C LYS A 6 -1.25 -6.88 4.96
N LEU A 7 -1.06 -5.58 4.78
CA LEU A 7 -1.96 -4.58 5.35
C LEU A 7 -3.37 -4.74 4.79
N ARG A 8 -3.48 -4.97 3.49
CA ARG A 8 -4.77 -5.19 2.85
C ARG A 8 -5.46 -6.43 3.39
N GLU A 9 -4.72 -7.54 3.49
CA GLU A 9 -5.25 -8.81 3.98
C GLU A 9 -5.66 -8.71 5.45
N GLN A 10 -4.92 -7.98 6.26
CA GLN A 10 -5.26 -7.76 7.67
C GLN A 10 -6.60 -7.04 7.82
N ARG A 11 -6.97 -6.20 6.86
CA ARG A 11 -8.26 -5.51 6.86
C ARG A 11 -9.36 -6.28 6.14
N HIS A 12 -9.05 -7.48 5.64
CA HIS A 12 -10.02 -8.34 4.94
C HIS A 12 -10.67 -7.64 3.74
N ILE A 13 -9.90 -6.82 3.01
CA ILE A 13 -10.39 -6.16 1.80
C ILE A 13 -9.70 -6.76 0.57
N SER A 14 -10.44 -6.75 -0.55
CA SER A 14 -9.92 -7.24 -1.82
C SER A 14 -9.02 -6.22 -2.51
N GLN A 15 -8.24 -6.67 -3.50
CA GLN A 15 -7.49 -5.76 -4.35
C GLN A 15 -8.42 -4.78 -5.08
N LEU A 16 -9.58 -5.26 -5.52
CA LEU A 16 -10.57 -4.42 -6.20
C LEU A 16 -11.07 -3.31 -5.27
N LYS A 17 -11.39 -3.65 -4.03
CA LYS A 17 -11.86 -2.67 -3.03
C LYS A 17 -10.82 -1.60 -2.80
N LEU A 18 -9.57 -2.00 -2.57
CA LEU A 18 -8.47 -1.05 -2.37
C LEU A 18 -8.31 -0.14 -3.59
N ALA A 19 -8.32 -0.73 -4.77
CA ALA A 19 -8.21 0.04 -6.01
C ALA A 19 -9.33 1.07 -6.16
N MET A 20 -10.57 0.66 -5.90
CA MET A 20 -11.73 1.56 -5.99
C MET A 20 -11.61 2.70 -5.00
N ASP A 21 -11.21 2.43 -3.77
CA ASP A 21 -11.10 3.45 -2.73
C ASP A 21 -10.03 4.49 -3.07
N LEU A 22 -9.00 4.09 -3.82
CA LEU A 22 -7.87 4.97 -4.16
C LEU A 22 -7.94 5.54 -5.58
N GLY A 23 -8.96 5.20 -6.34
CA GLY A 23 -9.05 5.64 -7.74
C GLY A 23 -8.05 4.99 -8.66
N LEU A 24 -7.59 3.78 -8.32
CA LEU A 24 -6.68 2.97 -9.12
C LEU A 24 -7.45 1.81 -9.76
N ASN A 25 -6.81 1.12 -10.71
CA ASN A 25 -7.39 -0.14 -11.21
C ASN A 25 -6.79 -1.32 -10.45
N GLN A 26 -7.50 -2.45 -10.45
CA GLN A 26 -7.09 -3.65 -9.73
C GLN A 26 -5.73 -4.18 -10.21
N ASN A 27 -5.47 -4.12 -11.51
CA ASN A 27 -4.21 -4.60 -12.07
C ASN A 27 -3.02 -3.81 -11.52
N ALA A 28 -3.18 -2.50 -11.34
CA ALA A 28 -2.12 -1.68 -10.75
C ALA A 28 -1.81 -2.12 -9.31
N VAL A 29 -2.85 -2.33 -8.50
CA VAL A 29 -2.67 -2.80 -7.11
C VAL A 29 -1.94 -4.13 -7.10
N SER A 30 -2.35 -5.07 -7.94
CA SER A 30 -1.71 -6.38 -8.05
C SER A 30 -0.22 -6.25 -8.37
N ARG A 31 0.13 -5.40 -9.33
CA ARG A 31 1.52 -5.20 -9.74
C ARG A 31 2.35 -4.58 -8.63
N TYR A 32 1.79 -3.62 -7.88
CA TYR A 32 2.48 -3.03 -6.73
C TYR A 32 2.72 -4.08 -5.64
N GLU A 33 1.72 -4.89 -5.33
CA GLU A 33 1.84 -5.93 -4.29
C GLU A 33 2.88 -6.98 -4.66
N ASN A 34 2.95 -7.35 -5.94
CA ASN A 34 3.86 -8.39 -6.41
C ASN A 34 5.25 -7.89 -6.78
N GLY A 35 5.51 -6.59 -6.62
CA GLY A 35 6.83 -6.02 -6.90
C GLY A 35 7.16 -5.90 -8.39
N VAL A 36 6.18 -6.09 -9.26
CA VAL A 36 6.35 -5.97 -10.72
C VAL A 36 6.46 -4.51 -11.15
N ARG A 37 5.86 -3.62 -10.37
CA ARG A 37 5.84 -2.18 -10.63
C ARG A 37 6.15 -1.42 -9.36
N GLU A 38 7.02 -0.42 -9.46
CA GLU A 38 7.30 0.49 -8.36
C GLU A 38 6.26 1.62 -8.35
N ALA A 39 5.78 1.96 -7.16
CA ALA A 39 4.85 3.07 -7.00
C ALA A 39 5.62 4.39 -7.01
N ASP A 40 5.05 5.40 -7.66
CA ASP A 40 5.57 6.75 -7.56
C ASP A 40 5.24 7.35 -6.19
N TYR A 41 5.78 8.54 -5.91
CA TYR A 41 5.60 9.17 -4.60
C TYR A 41 4.12 9.41 -4.27
N ALA A 42 3.35 9.89 -5.23
CA ALA A 42 1.94 10.15 -5.01
C ALA A 42 1.19 8.88 -4.62
N THR A 43 1.47 7.78 -5.30
CA THR A 43 0.84 6.49 -5.01
C THR A 43 1.28 5.93 -3.67
N LEU A 44 2.57 6.07 -3.32
CA LEU A 44 3.07 5.67 -2.00
C LEU A 44 2.35 6.42 -0.88
N ILE A 45 2.15 7.72 -1.05
CA ILE A 45 1.43 8.55 -0.08
C ILE A 45 -0.01 8.08 0.05
N LEU A 46 -0.68 7.77 -1.07
CA LEU A 46 -2.05 7.25 -1.04
C LEU A 46 -2.14 5.97 -0.21
N PHE A 47 -1.24 5.02 -0.44
CA PHE A 47 -1.24 3.78 0.33
C PHE A 47 -0.95 4.01 1.81
N ALA A 48 0.06 4.82 2.11
CA ALA A 48 0.44 5.11 3.48
C ALA A 48 -0.70 5.76 4.25
N ASP A 49 -1.34 6.76 3.65
CA ASP A 49 -2.47 7.46 4.27
C ASP A 49 -3.67 6.54 4.45
N TYR A 50 -3.96 5.71 3.44
CA TYR A 50 -5.10 4.78 3.50
C TYR A 50 -4.97 3.81 4.68
N PHE A 51 -3.77 3.28 4.90
CA PHE A 51 -3.53 2.32 5.97
C PHE A 51 -3.06 2.96 7.27
N GLY A 52 -2.84 4.27 7.29
CA GLY A 52 -2.39 4.97 8.50
C GLY A 52 -0.99 4.57 8.94
N VAL A 53 -0.10 4.30 7.99
CA VAL A 53 1.28 3.89 8.28
C VAL A 53 2.26 4.81 7.56
N SER A 54 3.54 4.75 7.97
CA SER A 54 4.59 5.51 7.30
C SER A 54 4.96 4.88 5.96
N ILE A 55 5.50 5.69 5.05
CA ILE A 55 6.07 5.19 3.79
C ILE A 55 7.25 4.25 4.09
N ASP A 56 8.06 4.56 5.10
CA ASP A 56 9.17 3.69 5.51
C ASP A 56 8.66 2.29 5.89
N TYR A 57 7.52 2.21 6.57
CA TYR A 57 6.92 0.93 6.93
C TYR A 57 6.48 0.16 5.68
N LEU A 58 5.84 0.85 4.72
CA LEU A 58 5.44 0.24 3.45
C LEU A 58 6.63 -0.31 2.68
N LEU A 59 7.75 0.40 2.71
CA LEU A 59 8.97 0.00 2.01
C LEU A 59 9.85 -0.95 2.81
N GLU A 60 9.37 -1.42 3.95
CA GLU A 60 10.08 -2.36 4.83
C GLU A 60 11.41 -1.80 5.36
N ARG A 61 11.51 -0.48 5.49
CA ARG A 61 12.70 0.17 6.05
C ARG A 61 12.64 0.27 7.57
N THR A 62 11.48 0.04 8.15
CA THR A 62 11.25 0.03 9.60
C THR A 62 10.18 -0.99 9.93
N ASP A 63 10.21 -1.52 11.13
CA ASP A 63 9.16 -2.41 11.64
C ASP A 63 8.09 -1.63 12.42
N SER A 64 8.28 -0.34 12.63
CA SER A 64 7.31 0.52 13.28
C SER A 64 6.36 1.12 12.25
N PRO A 65 5.04 0.87 12.36
CA PRO A 65 4.09 1.45 11.41
C PRO A 65 3.81 2.94 11.65
N ALA A 66 4.30 3.50 12.75
CA ALA A 66 3.99 4.88 13.14
C ALA A 66 4.40 5.86 12.04
N MET A 67 3.49 6.79 11.72
CA MET A 67 3.80 7.87 10.78
C MET A 67 4.74 8.87 11.45
N ASN A 68 5.76 9.28 10.70
CA ASN A 68 6.63 10.38 11.14
C ASN A 68 5.86 11.69 11.02
N GLN A 69 5.98 12.51 12.04
CA GLN A 69 5.36 13.83 12.06
C GLN A 69 6.39 14.92 11.98
#